data_5c1747d67a329e49df405edd5d729def
#
_entry.id   5c1747d67a329e49df405edd5d729def
#
_cell.length_a   1.000
_cell.length_b   1.000
_cell.length_c   1.000
_cell.angle_alpha   90.00
_cell.angle_beta   90.00
_cell.angle_gamma   90.00
#
_symmetry.space_group_name_H-M   'P 1'
#
loop_
_entity.id
_entity.type
_entity.pdbx_description
1 polymer ?
#
loop_
_entity_poly.entity_id
_entity_poly.type
_entity_poly.pdbx_seq_one_letter_code
_entity_poly.pdbx_strand_id
1 'polypeptide(L)'
;AVVLPGFVDAHTHLAYAGDRDGEIRQRLAGATYQEIAAAGGGIVRSVTATRACSRDTLAALLQSRLDEMLLCGTTTAEVKSGYCLETAAEIRSLEAIREAAHSHPVTLVPTFLGAHEVPPEHRDQRERYVEILVTEMIPEVARRGLATFADVFCEEGVFTVAESRRILEAARAAGLALRIHADELRWTGGAELAGALGARSADHLLFVSEAGMSALAASGCAATLLPSAAFYLRLGRYAPARALVQAGVPVALATDGNPGGGLSPSLPFAMTIACFAMGLSLEEALTAATLNAAYSLGLDAERGSLEAGKRADLVILRSARLLDLVRVGIPAVQTVVKDGQVVVRDGARVPG
;
A
#
# COMPACT_ATOMS: atom_id res chain seq x y z
N ALA A 1 13.44 -16.62 -22.29
CA ALA A 1 12.95 -15.63 -21.32
C ALA A 1 11.84 -16.24 -20.47
N VAL A 2 11.69 -15.81 -19.24
CA VAL A 2 10.53 -16.12 -18.38
C VAL A 2 9.49 -15.04 -18.63
N VAL A 3 8.23 -15.44 -18.77
CA VAL A 3 7.07 -14.55 -18.87
C VAL A 3 6.22 -14.75 -17.62
N LEU A 4 5.87 -13.64 -16.96
CA LEU A 4 5.13 -13.61 -15.70
C LEU A 4 3.91 -12.69 -15.84
N PRO A 5 2.90 -12.81 -14.96
CA PRO A 5 1.88 -11.78 -14.82
C PRO A 5 2.53 -10.44 -14.46
N GLY A 6 1.93 -9.33 -14.91
CA GLY A 6 2.30 -8.01 -14.42
C GLY A 6 2.15 -7.93 -12.90
N PHE A 7 3.11 -7.34 -12.23
CA PHE A 7 3.05 -7.23 -10.77
C PHE A 7 1.93 -6.29 -10.33
N VAL A 8 1.34 -6.63 -9.19
CA VAL A 8 0.28 -5.86 -8.54
C VAL A 8 0.79 -5.39 -7.18
N ASP A 9 0.89 -4.09 -7.00
CA ASP A 9 1.28 -3.49 -5.74
C ASP A 9 0.04 -3.09 -4.95
N ALA A 10 -0.26 -3.86 -3.93
CA ALA A 10 -1.53 -3.77 -3.22
C ALA A 10 -1.56 -2.72 -2.09
N HIS A 11 -0.47 -1.97 -1.87
CA HIS A 11 -0.40 -0.97 -0.81
C HIS A 11 0.68 0.08 -1.09
N THR A 12 0.27 1.30 -1.39
CA THR A 12 1.19 2.43 -1.55
C THR A 12 0.59 3.75 -1.08
N HIS A 13 1.47 4.70 -0.70
CA HIS A 13 1.14 6.06 -0.32
C HIS A 13 1.79 7.07 -1.27
N LEU A 14 1.73 6.85 -2.56
CA LEU A 14 2.47 7.65 -3.57
C LEU A 14 1.96 9.09 -3.73
N ALA A 15 0.75 9.41 -3.26
CA ALA A 15 0.14 10.73 -3.40
C ALA A 15 0.62 11.68 -2.29
N TYR A 16 1.90 12.08 -2.34
CA TYR A 16 2.52 13.01 -1.40
C TYR A 16 3.43 14.01 -2.09
N ALA A 17 3.67 15.16 -1.42
CA ALA A 17 4.69 16.15 -1.76
C ALA A 17 5.75 16.25 -0.65
N GLY A 18 6.92 16.80 -1.00
CA GLY A 18 8.06 16.91 -0.10
C GLY A 18 8.86 15.62 0.03
N ASP A 19 9.82 15.63 0.96
CA ASP A 19 10.70 14.51 1.28
C ASP A 19 10.86 14.36 2.81
N ARG A 20 11.39 13.21 3.22
CA ARG A 20 11.75 12.89 4.61
C ARG A 20 13.20 12.46 4.76
N ASP A 21 14.08 12.89 3.87
CA ASP A 21 15.51 12.51 3.83
C ASP A 21 16.24 12.81 5.15
N GLY A 22 15.90 13.94 5.78
CA GLY A 22 16.45 14.30 7.08
C GLY A 22 16.10 13.28 8.18
N GLU A 23 14.91 12.70 8.14
CA GLU A 23 14.48 11.68 9.10
C GLU A 23 15.18 10.34 8.86
N ILE A 24 15.43 9.99 7.59
CA ILE A 24 16.21 8.80 7.25
C ILE A 24 17.61 8.91 7.86
N ARG A 25 18.26 10.07 7.76
CA ARG A 25 19.58 10.31 8.39
C ARG A 25 19.53 10.19 9.91
N GLN A 26 18.50 10.73 10.56
CA GLN A 26 18.29 10.60 12.01
C GLN A 26 18.12 9.13 12.42
N ARG A 27 17.33 8.36 11.66
CA ARG A 27 17.11 6.92 11.88
C ARG A 27 18.40 6.12 11.71
N LEU A 28 19.20 6.44 10.69
CA LEU A 28 20.53 5.83 10.50
C LEU A 28 21.49 6.17 11.63
N ALA A 29 21.34 7.33 12.27
CA ALA A 29 22.07 7.73 13.45
C ALA A 29 21.54 7.11 14.77
N GLY A 30 20.43 6.32 14.71
CA GLY A 30 19.90 5.56 15.85
C GLY A 30 18.61 6.11 16.44
N ALA A 31 18.04 7.19 15.91
CA ALA A 31 16.76 7.70 16.38
C ALA A 31 15.62 6.71 16.02
N THR A 32 14.70 6.52 16.96
CA THR A 32 13.51 5.71 16.76
C THR A 32 12.43 6.48 15.96
N TYR A 33 11.49 5.76 15.39
CA TYR A 33 10.32 6.37 14.71
C TYR A 33 9.56 7.32 15.66
N GLN A 34 9.37 6.91 16.92
CA GLN A 34 8.62 7.69 17.92
C GLN A 34 9.36 8.99 18.30
N GLU A 35 10.68 8.95 18.44
CA GLU A 35 11.49 10.16 18.70
C GLU A 35 11.44 11.16 17.55
N ILE A 36 11.50 10.67 16.31
CA ILE A 36 11.36 11.50 15.10
C ILE A 36 9.97 12.14 15.04
N ALA A 37 8.91 11.37 15.28
CA ALA A 37 7.54 11.87 15.30
C ALA A 37 7.32 12.92 16.39
N ALA A 38 7.84 12.70 17.61
CA ALA A 38 7.76 13.65 18.71
C ALA A 38 8.51 14.98 18.43
N ALA A 39 9.56 14.95 17.60
CA ALA A 39 10.29 16.12 17.15
C ALA A 39 9.61 16.88 15.98
N GLY A 40 8.36 16.51 15.62
CA GLY A 40 7.59 17.16 14.54
C GLY A 40 7.90 16.60 13.14
N GLY A 41 8.57 15.46 13.06
CA GLY A 41 8.73 14.67 11.85
C GLY A 41 7.53 13.73 11.59
N GLY A 42 7.77 12.68 10.81
CA GLY A 42 6.76 11.68 10.52
C GLY A 42 5.72 12.13 9.50
N ILE A 43 4.53 11.59 9.61
CA ILE A 43 3.40 11.84 8.71
C ILE A 43 3.07 13.34 8.64
N VAL A 44 3.13 14.07 9.76
CA VAL A 44 2.80 15.50 9.85
C VAL A 44 3.66 16.36 8.92
N ARG A 45 4.95 16.03 8.75
CA ARG A 45 5.83 16.74 7.81
C ARG A 45 5.35 16.60 6.37
N SER A 46 4.99 15.39 5.97
CA SER A 46 4.41 15.13 4.64
C SER A 46 3.05 15.82 4.46
N VAL A 47 2.24 15.88 5.54
CA VAL A 47 0.94 16.58 5.53
C VAL A 47 1.12 18.05 5.20
N THR A 48 2.05 18.74 5.85
CA THR A 48 2.33 20.16 5.60
C THR A 48 2.69 20.42 4.14
N ALA A 49 3.61 19.61 3.57
CA ALA A 49 4.03 19.76 2.19
C ALA A 49 2.91 19.43 1.18
N THR A 50 2.13 18.38 1.45
CA THR A 50 1.08 17.93 0.53
C THR A 50 -0.13 18.87 0.56
N ARG A 51 -0.49 19.42 1.72
CA ARG A 51 -1.53 20.47 1.80
C ARG A 51 -1.19 21.71 0.96
N ALA A 52 0.08 22.10 0.92
CA ALA A 52 0.55 23.25 0.15
C ALA A 52 0.67 22.97 -1.36
N CYS A 53 0.60 21.70 -1.78
CA CYS A 53 0.78 21.29 -3.17
C CYS A 53 -0.52 21.45 -3.98
N SER A 54 -0.41 21.91 -5.24
CA SER A 54 -1.55 21.91 -6.15
C SER A 54 -1.92 20.51 -6.60
N ARG A 55 -3.16 20.29 -7.06
CA ARG A 55 -3.61 19.02 -7.63
C ARG A 55 -2.71 18.57 -8.80
N ASP A 56 -2.43 19.47 -9.72
CA ASP A 56 -1.66 19.16 -10.93
C ASP A 56 -0.21 18.79 -10.61
N THR A 57 0.40 19.51 -9.65
CA THR A 57 1.75 19.17 -9.15
C THR A 57 1.74 17.81 -8.46
N LEU A 58 0.73 17.50 -7.65
CA LEU A 58 0.61 16.23 -6.97
C LEU A 58 0.41 15.07 -7.97
N ALA A 59 -0.40 15.28 -9.01
CA ALA A 59 -0.58 14.32 -10.09
C ALA A 59 0.74 14.06 -10.85
N ALA A 60 1.51 15.10 -11.17
CA ALA A 60 2.82 14.95 -11.83
C ALA A 60 3.84 14.19 -10.96
N LEU A 61 3.90 14.48 -9.66
CA LEU A 61 4.75 13.75 -8.70
C LEU A 61 4.35 12.27 -8.62
N LEU A 62 3.05 11.99 -8.60
CA LEU A 62 2.54 10.62 -8.61
C LEU A 62 2.94 9.89 -9.90
N GLN A 63 2.77 10.52 -11.06
CA GLN A 63 3.16 9.93 -12.35
C GLN A 63 4.65 9.56 -12.39
N SER A 64 5.54 10.43 -11.90
CA SER A 64 6.97 10.14 -11.84
C SER A 64 7.28 8.89 -10.99
N ARG A 65 6.60 8.70 -9.85
CA ARG A 65 6.76 7.51 -9.01
C ARG A 65 6.17 6.26 -9.66
N LEU A 66 5.06 6.40 -10.36
CA LEU A 66 4.48 5.30 -11.14
C LEU A 66 5.40 4.86 -12.29
N ASP A 67 6.16 5.79 -12.91
CA ASP A 67 7.19 5.45 -13.89
C ASP A 67 8.26 4.53 -13.29
N GLU A 68 8.74 4.85 -12.09
CA GLU A 68 9.72 4.01 -11.38
C GLU A 68 9.17 2.61 -11.08
N MET A 69 7.93 2.52 -10.60
CA MET A 69 7.26 1.24 -10.34
C MET A 69 7.04 0.44 -11.62
N LEU A 70 6.65 1.10 -12.72
CA LEU A 70 6.43 0.46 -14.00
C LEU A 70 7.74 -0.15 -14.55
N LEU A 71 8.87 0.55 -14.41
CA LEU A 71 10.21 0.03 -14.75
C LEU A 71 10.57 -1.21 -13.92
N CYS A 72 10.03 -1.34 -12.73
CA CYS A 72 10.19 -2.52 -11.87
C CYS A 72 9.18 -3.65 -12.16
N GLY A 73 8.25 -3.45 -13.11
CA GLY A 73 7.28 -4.47 -13.54
C GLY A 73 5.87 -4.33 -12.96
N THR A 74 5.61 -3.29 -12.15
CA THR A 74 4.28 -3.04 -11.59
C THR A 74 3.33 -2.51 -12.67
N THR A 75 2.22 -3.21 -12.89
CA THR A 75 1.17 -2.87 -13.88
C THR A 75 -0.12 -2.40 -13.24
N THR A 76 -0.29 -2.66 -11.95
CA THR A 76 -1.45 -2.24 -11.14
C THR A 76 -0.96 -1.83 -9.76
N ALA A 77 -1.41 -0.70 -9.25
CA ALA A 77 -1.06 -0.19 -7.93
C ALA A 77 -2.29 0.34 -7.18
N GLU A 78 -2.39 0.00 -5.92
CA GLU A 78 -3.27 0.71 -5.00
C GLU A 78 -2.57 1.99 -4.55
N VAL A 79 -3.30 3.12 -4.56
CA VAL A 79 -2.77 4.42 -4.15
C VAL A 79 -3.68 5.06 -3.12
N LYS A 80 -3.13 5.33 -1.95
CA LYS A 80 -3.84 5.95 -0.83
C LYS A 80 -3.70 7.48 -0.86
N SER A 81 -4.76 8.19 -0.45
CA SER A 81 -4.65 9.53 0.10
C SER A 81 -4.04 9.49 1.52
N GLY A 82 -4.29 10.48 2.39
CA GLY A 82 -3.89 10.38 3.81
C GLY A 82 -2.70 11.25 4.19
N TYR A 83 -2.22 12.08 3.27
CA TYR A 83 -1.25 13.12 3.58
C TYR A 83 -1.84 14.53 3.54
N CYS A 84 -3.18 14.65 3.67
CA CYS A 84 -3.81 15.95 3.76
C CYS A 84 -4.59 16.13 5.08
N LEU A 85 -5.29 15.12 5.56
CA LEU A 85 -6.00 15.06 6.85
C LEU A 85 -6.99 16.23 7.06
N GLU A 86 -7.56 16.72 5.96
CA GLU A 86 -8.51 17.83 5.89
C GLU A 86 -9.45 17.57 4.70
N THR A 87 -10.76 17.80 4.86
CA THR A 87 -11.78 17.39 3.88
C THR A 87 -11.46 17.84 2.45
N ALA A 88 -11.26 19.14 2.25
CA ALA A 88 -11.02 19.69 0.90
C ALA A 88 -9.70 19.20 0.30
N ALA A 89 -8.67 19.02 1.12
CA ALA A 89 -7.35 18.61 0.68
C ALA A 89 -7.25 17.09 0.42
N GLU A 90 -7.94 16.25 1.19
CA GLU A 90 -8.06 14.79 0.91
C GLU A 90 -8.82 14.55 -0.39
N ILE A 91 -9.90 15.30 -0.64
CA ILE A 91 -10.62 15.25 -1.92
C ILE A 91 -9.70 15.64 -3.07
N ARG A 92 -8.92 16.72 -2.95
CA ARG A 92 -7.95 17.16 -3.95
C ARG A 92 -6.88 16.08 -4.21
N SER A 93 -6.42 15.40 -3.15
CA SER A 93 -5.46 14.28 -3.28
C SER A 93 -6.04 13.11 -4.09
N LEU A 94 -7.27 12.71 -3.79
CA LEU A 94 -7.96 11.65 -4.55
C LEU A 94 -8.27 12.09 -6.00
N GLU A 95 -8.57 13.36 -6.24
CA GLU A 95 -8.72 13.89 -7.61
C GLU A 95 -7.39 13.86 -8.38
N ALA A 96 -6.25 14.12 -7.73
CA ALA A 96 -4.94 13.98 -8.34
C ALA A 96 -4.62 12.50 -8.70
N ILE A 97 -5.00 11.55 -7.85
CA ILE A 97 -4.88 10.11 -8.13
C ILE A 97 -5.74 9.74 -9.36
N ARG A 98 -6.97 10.22 -9.43
CA ARG A 98 -7.87 10.01 -10.58
C ARG A 98 -7.30 10.60 -11.87
N GLU A 99 -6.71 11.79 -11.81
CA GLU A 99 -6.05 12.43 -12.95
C GLU A 99 -4.85 11.62 -13.45
N ALA A 100 -3.98 11.16 -12.54
CA ALA A 100 -2.86 10.30 -12.88
C ALA A 100 -3.35 8.97 -13.51
N ALA A 101 -4.45 8.38 -13.02
CA ALA A 101 -5.03 7.16 -13.56
C ALA A 101 -5.50 7.29 -15.03
N HIS A 102 -5.88 8.50 -15.46
CA HIS A 102 -6.29 8.74 -16.86
C HIS A 102 -5.12 8.87 -17.84
N SER A 103 -3.95 9.24 -17.35
CA SER A 103 -2.80 9.61 -18.18
C SER A 103 -1.61 8.67 -18.05
N HIS A 104 -1.64 7.71 -17.11
CA HIS A 104 -0.56 6.75 -16.87
C HIS A 104 -1.01 5.33 -17.19
N PRO A 105 -0.15 4.48 -17.80
CA PRO A 105 -0.54 3.11 -18.17
C PRO A 105 -0.80 2.19 -16.96
N VAL A 106 -0.18 2.41 -15.80
CA VAL A 106 -0.45 1.62 -14.58
C VAL A 106 -1.89 1.81 -14.15
N THR A 107 -2.61 0.72 -13.94
CA THR A 107 -3.97 0.77 -13.38
C THR A 107 -3.89 1.19 -11.92
N LEU A 108 -4.62 2.26 -11.54
CA LEU A 108 -4.66 2.73 -10.16
C LEU A 108 -5.97 2.34 -9.48
N VAL A 109 -5.85 1.90 -8.22
CA VAL A 109 -6.97 1.61 -7.33
C VAL A 109 -6.93 2.61 -6.18
N PRO A 110 -7.77 3.65 -6.17
CA PRO A 110 -7.71 4.69 -5.16
C PRO A 110 -8.30 4.23 -3.82
N THR A 111 -7.61 4.55 -2.73
CA THR A 111 -8.01 4.31 -1.35
C THR A 111 -8.07 5.62 -0.57
N PHE A 112 -9.19 5.88 0.10
CA PHE A 112 -9.30 6.99 1.04
C PHE A 112 -8.67 6.61 2.38
N LEU A 113 -7.68 7.39 2.84
CA LEU A 113 -7.00 7.22 4.12
C LEU A 113 -6.96 8.52 4.94
N GLY A 114 -8.09 9.21 5.07
CA GLY A 114 -8.16 10.35 6.00
C GLY A 114 -7.84 9.98 7.46
N ALA A 115 -8.02 8.71 7.81
CA ALA A 115 -7.67 8.16 9.11
C ALA A 115 -6.21 7.61 9.17
N HIS A 116 -5.24 8.34 8.62
CA HIS A 116 -3.82 7.99 8.63
C HIS A 116 -3.12 8.50 9.90
N GLU A 117 -3.50 9.66 10.38
CA GLU A 117 -3.01 10.29 11.62
C GLU A 117 -4.06 11.28 12.10
N VAL A 118 -4.04 11.64 13.40
CA VAL A 118 -4.81 12.78 13.90
C VAL A 118 -4.00 14.05 13.66
N PRO A 119 -4.49 14.99 12.82
CA PRO A 119 -3.72 16.17 12.50
C PRO A 119 -3.50 17.07 13.72
N PRO A 120 -2.41 17.87 13.74
CA PRO A 120 -2.03 18.66 14.91
C PRO A 120 -3.14 19.53 15.48
N GLU A 121 -3.97 20.12 14.61
CA GLU A 121 -5.10 20.98 14.98
C GLU A 121 -6.25 20.26 15.71
N HIS A 122 -6.25 18.92 15.67
CA HIS A 122 -7.27 18.08 16.33
C HIS A 122 -6.72 17.19 17.44
N ARG A 123 -5.44 17.31 17.82
CA ARG A 123 -4.83 16.43 18.84
C ARG A 123 -5.55 16.46 20.17
N ASP A 124 -5.99 17.64 20.60
CA ASP A 124 -6.75 17.83 21.83
C ASP A 124 -8.27 17.56 21.67
N GLN A 125 -8.72 17.28 20.45
CA GLN A 125 -10.11 17.07 20.09
C GLN A 125 -10.27 15.88 19.14
N ARG A 126 -9.67 14.75 19.49
CA ARG A 126 -9.65 13.53 18.65
C ARG A 126 -11.05 13.11 18.20
N GLU A 127 -12.02 13.11 19.12
CA GLU A 127 -13.41 12.76 18.82
C GLU A 127 -14.00 13.66 17.72
N ARG A 128 -13.64 14.94 17.72
CA ARG A 128 -14.07 15.87 16.65
C ARG A 128 -13.50 15.47 15.29
N TYR A 129 -12.25 15.00 15.24
CA TYR A 129 -11.66 14.54 13.99
C TYR A 129 -12.31 13.25 13.48
N VAL A 130 -12.58 12.29 14.37
CA VAL A 130 -13.32 11.06 14.02
C VAL A 130 -14.72 11.43 13.50
N GLU A 131 -15.40 12.41 14.10
CA GLU A 131 -16.69 12.90 13.61
C GLU A 131 -16.59 13.50 12.20
N ILE A 132 -15.57 14.31 11.91
CA ILE A 132 -15.31 14.85 10.56
C ILE A 132 -15.08 13.72 9.55
N LEU A 133 -14.27 12.71 9.89
CA LEU A 133 -14.07 11.54 9.03
C LEU A 133 -15.39 10.86 8.66
N VAL A 134 -16.25 10.63 9.67
CA VAL A 134 -17.49 9.85 9.52
C VAL A 134 -18.60 10.66 8.84
N THR A 135 -18.75 11.95 9.18
CA THR A 135 -19.91 12.75 8.74
C THR A 135 -19.62 13.66 7.55
N GLU A 136 -18.34 13.93 7.25
CA GLU A 136 -17.97 14.85 6.17
C GLU A 136 -17.12 14.15 5.10
N MET A 137 -15.93 13.61 5.45
CA MET A 137 -14.97 13.11 4.47
C MET A 137 -15.49 11.87 3.75
N ILE A 138 -15.84 10.82 4.50
CA ILE A 138 -16.31 9.53 3.94
C ILE A 138 -17.54 9.73 3.04
N PRO A 139 -18.62 10.43 3.48
CA PRO A 139 -19.77 10.69 2.62
C PRO A 139 -19.41 11.45 1.33
N GLU A 140 -18.53 12.44 1.41
CA GLU A 140 -18.14 13.22 0.23
C GLU A 140 -17.28 12.41 -0.76
N VAL A 141 -16.34 11.60 -0.26
CA VAL A 141 -15.53 10.67 -1.08
C VAL A 141 -16.45 9.68 -1.81
N ALA A 142 -17.38 9.06 -1.09
CA ALA A 142 -18.32 8.11 -1.65
C ALA A 142 -19.26 8.76 -2.67
N ARG A 143 -19.85 9.92 -2.34
CA ARG A 143 -20.73 10.67 -3.25
C ARG A 143 -20.08 11.04 -4.58
N ARG A 144 -18.77 11.34 -4.56
CA ARG A 144 -17.98 11.66 -5.78
C ARG A 144 -17.39 10.44 -6.48
N GLY A 145 -17.49 9.24 -5.91
CA GLY A 145 -16.88 8.02 -6.46
C GLY A 145 -15.37 8.15 -6.60
N LEU A 146 -14.69 8.74 -5.59
CA LEU A 146 -13.26 9.04 -5.66
C LEU A 146 -12.37 7.90 -5.18
N ALA A 147 -12.90 6.95 -4.41
CA ALA A 147 -12.14 5.83 -3.88
C ALA A 147 -12.94 4.53 -3.97
N THR A 148 -12.22 3.41 -4.12
CA THR A 148 -12.77 2.05 -4.04
C THR A 148 -12.78 1.56 -2.61
N PHE A 149 -11.76 1.94 -1.86
CA PHE A 149 -11.52 1.50 -0.48
C PHE A 149 -11.48 2.69 0.47
N ALA A 150 -11.79 2.41 1.74
CA ALA A 150 -11.39 3.22 2.88
C ALA A 150 -10.45 2.40 3.76
N ASP A 151 -9.46 3.08 4.33
CA ASP A 151 -8.43 2.50 5.18
C ASP A 151 -8.30 3.30 6.47
N VAL A 152 -7.78 2.69 7.52
CA VAL A 152 -7.51 3.31 8.83
C VAL A 152 -6.20 2.78 9.39
N PHE A 153 -5.40 3.65 9.99
CA PHE A 153 -4.21 3.23 10.73
C PHE A 153 -4.60 2.88 12.19
N CYS A 154 -4.94 1.62 12.39
CA CYS A 154 -5.30 1.06 13.69
C CYS A 154 -4.05 0.71 14.49
N GLU A 155 -3.49 1.69 15.21
CA GLU A 155 -2.25 1.52 15.96
C GLU A 155 -2.29 2.32 17.27
N GLU A 156 -1.49 1.89 18.26
CA GLU A 156 -1.35 2.61 19.53
C GLU A 156 -0.84 4.04 19.29
N GLY A 157 -1.58 5.02 19.81
CA GLY A 157 -1.27 6.43 19.64
C GLY A 157 -1.83 7.07 18.36
N VAL A 158 -2.32 6.28 17.40
CA VAL A 158 -2.95 6.76 16.16
C VAL A 158 -4.47 6.61 16.24
N PHE A 159 -5.08 5.51 15.81
CA PHE A 159 -6.50 5.25 16.01
C PHE A 159 -6.69 3.95 16.81
N THR A 160 -7.51 4.02 17.85
CA THR A 160 -7.90 2.85 18.64
C THR A 160 -8.77 1.89 17.83
N VAL A 161 -8.89 0.64 18.27
CA VAL A 161 -9.80 -0.36 17.64
C VAL A 161 -11.25 0.16 17.62
N ALA A 162 -11.70 0.87 18.66
CA ALA A 162 -13.05 1.42 18.71
C ALA A 162 -13.27 2.56 17.70
N GLU A 163 -12.34 3.50 17.59
CA GLU A 163 -12.36 4.55 16.59
C GLU A 163 -12.28 3.98 15.18
N SER A 164 -11.36 3.02 14.96
CA SER A 164 -11.18 2.34 13.67
C SER A 164 -12.46 1.60 13.25
N ARG A 165 -13.12 0.91 14.16
CA ARG A 165 -14.41 0.26 13.89
C ARG A 165 -15.46 1.27 13.42
N ARG A 166 -15.62 2.36 14.15
CA ARG A 166 -16.60 3.40 13.82
C ARG A 166 -16.35 4.01 12.43
N ILE A 167 -15.09 4.31 12.11
CA ILE A 167 -14.69 4.86 10.81
C ILE A 167 -14.97 3.86 9.69
N LEU A 168 -14.55 2.61 9.84
CA LEU A 168 -14.73 1.57 8.83
C LEU A 168 -16.20 1.19 8.65
N GLU A 169 -17.00 1.15 9.71
CA GLU A 169 -18.45 0.92 9.59
C GLU A 169 -19.16 2.03 8.83
N ALA A 170 -18.77 3.29 9.04
CA ALA A 170 -19.26 4.42 8.25
C ALA A 170 -18.86 4.32 6.78
N ALA A 171 -17.60 3.94 6.50
CA ALA A 171 -17.10 3.72 5.15
C ALA A 171 -17.88 2.61 4.42
N ARG A 172 -18.13 1.48 5.10
CA ARG A 172 -18.94 0.38 4.58
C ARG A 172 -20.38 0.81 4.30
N ALA A 173 -20.98 1.56 5.21
CA ALA A 173 -22.33 2.10 5.02
C ALA A 173 -22.42 3.06 3.82
N ALA A 174 -21.33 3.76 3.50
CA ALA A 174 -21.20 4.62 2.33
C ALA A 174 -20.84 3.84 1.03
N GLY A 175 -20.67 2.52 1.08
CA GLY A 175 -20.39 1.66 -0.08
C GLY A 175 -18.91 1.48 -0.42
N LEU A 176 -17.98 1.92 0.44
CA LEU A 176 -16.55 1.69 0.27
C LEU A 176 -16.17 0.31 0.82
N ALA A 177 -15.28 -0.39 0.13
CA ALA A 177 -14.66 -1.59 0.66
C ALA A 177 -13.59 -1.22 1.70
N LEU A 178 -13.27 -2.16 2.61
CA LEU A 178 -12.48 -1.86 3.80
C LEU A 178 -11.06 -2.40 3.69
N ARG A 179 -10.11 -1.62 4.16
CA ARG A 179 -8.71 -2.00 4.42
C ARG A 179 -8.32 -1.50 5.81
N ILE A 180 -7.24 -2.02 6.36
CA ILE A 180 -6.77 -1.61 7.68
C ILE A 180 -5.25 -1.80 7.80
N HIS A 181 -4.50 -0.74 8.17
CA HIS A 181 -3.15 -0.91 8.72
C HIS A 181 -3.31 -1.47 10.13
N ALA A 182 -2.74 -2.63 10.39
CA ALA A 182 -3.00 -3.40 11.60
C ALA A 182 -1.72 -3.99 12.18
N ASP A 183 -1.58 -3.87 13.50
CA ASP A 183 -0.55 -4.57 14.28
C ASP A 183 0.87 -4.36 13.70
N GLU A 184 1.18 -3.12 13.25
CA GLU A 184 2.47 -2.78 12.65
C GLU A 184 3.56 -2.57 13.69
N LEU A 185 3.31 -1.69 14.66
CA LEU A 185 4.29 -1.32 15.68
C LEU A 185 4.08 -2.10 16.97
N ARG A 186 2.84 -2.48 17.26
CA ARG A 186 2.40 -3.33 18.40
C ARG A 186 1.17 -4.13 18.04
N TRP A 187 0.88 -5.16 18.82
CA TRP A 187 -0.41 -5.81 18.78
C TRP A 187 -1.48 -4.88 19.36
N THR A 188 -2.50 -4.61 18.58
CA THR A 188 -3.64 -3.77 18.98
C THR A 188 -4.99 -4.49 18.85
N GLY A 189 -5.04 -5.60 18.12
CA GLY A 189 -6.26 -6.29 17.72
C GLY A 189 -6.83 -5.78 16.39
N GLY A 190 -6.02 -5.11 15.60
CA GLY A 190 -6.39 -4.61 14.26
C GLY A 190 -6.71 -5.74 13.30
N ALA A 191 -5.97 -6.86 13.35
CA ALA A 191 -6.22 -8.02 12.51
C ALA A 191 -7.56 -8.70 12.87
N GLU A 192 -7.89 -8.82 14.15
CA GLU A 192 -9.17 -9.32 14.64
C GLU A 192 -10.34 -8.43 14.18
N LEU A 193 -10.12 -7.10 14.21
CA LEU A 193 -11.10 -6.13 13.72
C LEU A 193 -11.32 -6.29 12.21
N ALA A 194 -10.23 -6.45 11.42
CA ALA A 194 -10.31 -6.68 9.99
C ALA A 194 -11.15 -7.90 9.64
N GLY A 195 -10.89 -9.03 10.32
CA GLY A 195 -11.68 -10.26 10.14
C GLY A 195 -13.15 -10.07 10.52
N ALA A 196 -13.43 -9.43 11.67
CA ALA A 196 -14.79 -9.19 12.15
C ALA A 196 -15.60 -8.27 11.24
N LEU A 197 -14.96 -7.31 10.56
CA LEU A 197 -15.61 -6.41 9.61
C LEU A 197 -15.66 -6.95 8.19
N GLY A 198 -15.03 -8.08 7.88
CA GLY A 198 -14.90 -8.58 6.51
C GLY A 198 -14.10 -7.62 5.61
N ALA A 199 -13.02 -7.04 6.13
CA ALA A 199 -12.13 -6.20 5.35
C ALA A 199 -11.50 -7.01 4.21
N ARG A 200 -11.17 -6.34 3.09
CA ARG A 200 -10.48 -6.99 1.97
C ARG A 200 -9.04 -7.30 2.31
N SER A 201 -8.42 -6.45 3.12
CA SER A 201 -7.02 -6.61 3.51
C SER A 201 -6.77 -6.06 4.90
N ALA A 202 -5.90 -6.75 5.64
CA ALA A 202 -5.20 -6.24 6.82
C ALA A 202 -3.71 -6.16 6.46
N ASP A 203 -3.12 -4.99 6.66
CA ASP A 203 -1.82 -4.66 6.11
C ASP A 203 -0.77 -4.52 7.23
N HIS A 204 0.52 -4.79 6.97
CA HIS A 204 1.67 -4.88 7.88
C HIS A 204 1.75 -6.16 8.72
N LEU A 205 0.96 -6.29 9.79
CA LEU A 205 0.79 -7.52 10.58
C LEU A 205 2.07 -8.05 11.28
N LEU A 206 3.02 -7.15 11.63
CA LEU A 206 4.27 -7.56 12.27
C LEU A 206 4.03 -8.18 13.65
N PHE A 207 2.96 -7.75 14.33
CA PHE A 207 2.57 -8.19 15.67
C PHE A 207 1.23 -8.94 15.72
N VAL A 208 0.77 -9.47 14.58
CA VAL A 208 -0.49 -10.21 14.49
C VAL A 208 -0.52 -11.38 15.49
N SER A 209 -1.63 -11.55 16.18
CA SER A 209 -1.88 -12.65 17.11
C SER A 209 -2.35 -13.93 16.39
N GLU A 210 -2.33 -15.08 17.07
CA GLU A 210 -2.95 -16.31 16.57
C GLU A 210 -4.47 -16.13 16.34
N ALA A 211 -5.13 -15.39 17.21
CA ALA A 211 -6.55 -15.05 17.06
C ALA A 211 -6.78 -14.17 15.82
N GLY A 212 -5.91 -13.19 15.57
CA GLY A 212 -5.92 -12.37 14.38
C GLY A 212 -5.73 -13.19 13.10
N MET A 213 -4.71 -14.07 13.06
CA MET A 213 -4.50 -14.98 11.92
C MET A 213 -5.73 -15.85 11.65
N SER A 214 -6.34 -16.40 12.70
CA SER A 214 -7.57 -17.21 12.59
C SER A 214 -8.76 -16.40 12.07
N ALA A 215 -8.92 -15.16 12.52
CA ALA A 215 -9.99 -14.26 12.07
C ALA A 215 -9.82 -13.87 10.59
N LEU A 216 -8.58 -13.59 10.15
CA LEU A 216 -8.26 -13.29 8.75
C LEU A 216 -8.56 -14.50 7.85
N ALA A 217 -8.11 -15.70 8.24
CA ALA A 217 -8.37 -16.94 7.51
C ALA A 217 -9.88 -17.22 7.37
N ALA A 218 -10.62 -17.10 8.47
CA ALA A 218 -12.07 -17.38 8.50
C ALA A 218 -12.88 -16.40 7.63
N SER A 219 -12.43 -15.14 7.52
CA SER A 219 -13.12 -14.10 6.74
C SER A 219 -12.69 -14.04 5.27
N GLY A 220 -11.59 -14.70 4.90
CA GLY A 220 -10.95 -14.53 3.57
C GLY A 220 -10.26 -13.18 3.39
N CYS A 221 -10.02 -12.45 4.49
CA CYS A 221 -9.27 -11.20 4.46
C CYS A 221 -7.81 -11.47 4.06
N ALA A 222 -7.29 -10.74 3.09
CA ALA A 222 -5.89 -10.87 2.69
C ALA A 222 -4.96 -10.25 3.73
N ALA A 223 -3.80 -10.86 3.93
CA ALA A 223 -2.68 -10.28 4.68
C ALA A 223 -1.73 -9.62 3.69
N THR A 224 -1.75 -8.30 3.57
CA THR A 224 -0.80 -7.56 2.73
C THR A 224 0.44 -7.21 3.53
N LEU A 225 1.55 -7.89 3.24
CA LEU A 225 2.80 -7.74 3.98
C LEU A 225 3.73 -6.74 3.28
N LEU A 226 4.41 -5.93 4.09
CA LEU A 226 5.18 -4.75 3.67
C LEU A 226 6.65 -4.87 4.11
N PRO A 227 7.39 -5.89 3.59
CA PRO A 227 8.73 -6.19 4.09
C PRO A 227 9.73 -5.06 3.83
N SER A 228 9.57 -4.29 2.75
CA SER A 228 10.43 -3.15 2.45
C SER A 228 10.29 -2.06 3.50
N ALA A 229 9.09 -1.77 3.99
CA ALA A 229 8.85 -0.81 5.06
C ALA A 229 9.52 -1.26 6.37
N ALA A 230 9.31 -2.51 6.79
CA ALA A 230 9.94 -3.06 7.98
C ALA A 230 11.48 -2.97 7.91
N PHE A 231 12.07 -3.19 6.72
CA PHE A 231 13.49 -3.07 6.45
C PHE A 231 13.97 -1.62 6.61
N TYR A 232 13.36 -0.67 5.89
CA TYR A 232 13.79 0.73 5.90
C TYR A 232 13.49 1.44 7.23
N LEU A 233 12.41 1.05 7.91
CA LEU A 233 12.09 1.53 9.25
C LEU A 233 12.99 0.91 10.34
N ARG A 234 13.78 -0.12 10.00
CA ARG A 234 14.67 -0.84 10.92
C ARG A 234 13.92 -1.42 12.12
N LEU A 235 12.73 -1.98 11.88
CA LEU A 235 11.89 -2.50 12.98
C LEU A 235 12.45 -3.76 13.65
N GLY A 236 13.48 -4.38 13.07
CA GLY A 236 14.14 -5.56 13.62
C GLY A 236 13.32 -6.85 13.57
N ARG A 237 12.14 -6.81 12.95
CA ARG A 237 11.25 -7.96 12.74
C ARG A 237 10.42 -7.80 11.47
N TYR A 238 9.90 -8.92 11.00
CA TYR A 238 8.97 -8.99 9.88
C TYR A 238 7.68 -9.69 10.30
N ALA A 239 6.62 -9.49 9.52
CA ALA A 239 5.37 -10.24 9.71
C ALA A 239 5.60 -11.76 9.59
N PRO A 240 4.87 -12.60 10.33
CA PRO A 240 5.04 -14.05 10.34
C PRO A 240 4.43 -14.71 9.09
N ALA A 241 4.98 -14.40 7.90
CA ALA A 241 4.43 -14.80 6.61
C ALA A 241 4.21 -16.32 6.50
N ARG A 242 5.16 -17.14 6.97
CA ARG A 242 5.02 -18.59 6.95
C ARG A 242 3.84 -19.08 7.79
N ALA A 243 3.63 -18.49 8.98
CA ALA A 243 2.50 -18.85 9.85
C ALA A 243 1.16 -18.43 9.22
N LEU A 244 1.10 -17.23 8.59
CA LEU A 244 -0.09 -16.77 7.87
C LEU A 244 -0.47 -17.70 6.72
N VAL A 245 0.52 -18.12 5.89
CA VAL A 245 0.29 -19.12 4.82
C VAL A 245 -0.22 -20.43 5.40
N GLN A 246 0.39 -20.93 6.48
CA GLN A 246 -0.02 -22.18 7.14
C GLN A 246 -1.42 -22.09 7.76
N ALA A 247 -1.83 -20.92 8.21
CA ALA A 247 -3.18 -20.65 8.70
C ALA A 247 -4.22 -20.53 7.57
N GLY A 248 -3.81 -20.57 6.30
CA GLY A 248 -4.71 -20.45 5.15
C GLY A 248 -5.10 -19.01 4.80
N VAL A 249 -4.37 -18.01 5.33
CA VAL A 249 -4.61 -16.61 4.99
C VAL A 249 -4.00 -16.31 3.61
N PRO A 250 -4.74 -15.68 2.68
CA PRO A 250 -4.18 -15.20 1.42
C PRO A 250 -3.12 -14.12 1.69
N VAL A 251 -1.84 -14.43 1.45
CA VAL A 251 -0.74 -13.49 1.67
C VAL A 251 -0.45 -12.72 0.39
N ALA A 252 -0.51 -11.39 0.44
CA ALA A 252 -0.06 -10.47 -0.59
C ALA A 252 1.23 -9.76 -0.16
N LEU A 253 2.03 -9.28 -1.13
CA LEU A 253 3.20 -8.43 -0.91
C LEU A 253 2.96 -7.07 -1.55
N ALA A 254 3.47 -6.02 -0.90
CA ALA A 254 3.44 -4.67 -1.43
C ALA A 254 4.71 -3.89 -1.04
N THR A 255 4.93 -2.75 -1.69
CA THR A 255 6.14 -1.93 -1.47
C THR A 255 6.00 -0.97 -0.30
N ASP A 256 4.77 -0.56 0.02
CA ASP A 256 4.50 0.58 0.90
C ASP A 256 5.18 1.87 0.43
N GLY A 257 5.17 2.13 -0.89
CA GLY A 257 5.83 3.30 -1.47
C GLY A 257 5.41 4.60 -0.78
N ASN A 258 6.26 5.15 0.09
CA ASN A 258 6.00 6.34 0.89
C ASN A 258 7.30 7.08 1.21
N PRO A 259 7.26 8.38 1.63
CA PRO A 259 8.49 9.16 1.83
C PRO A 259 9.28 8.77 3.08
N GLY A 260 8.70 8.00 4.00
CA GLY A 260 9.30 7.72 5.31
C GLY A 260 9.90 6.34 5.48
N GLY A 261 9.27 5.32 4.93
CA GLY A 261 9.65 3.92 5.13
C GLY A 261 9.62 3.08 3.86
N GLY A 262 8.85 3.47 2.85
CA GLY A 262 8.72 2.73 1.59
C GLY A 262 9.58 3.33 0.47
N LEU A 263 10.91 3.31 0.61
CA LEU A 263 11.81 4.00 -0.33
C LEU A 263 12.04 3.26 -1.66
N SER A 264 11.65 1.99 -1.73
CA SER A 264 11.86 1.19 -2.94
C SER A 264 10.55 1.02 -3.72
N PRO A 265 10.52 1.36 -5.02
CA PRO A 265 9.38 1.11 -5.89
C PRO A 265 9.30 -0.36 -6.37
N SER A 266 10.20 -1.23 -5.89
CA SER A 266 10.47 -2.55 -6.46
C SER A 266 9.78 -3.67 -5.69
N LEU A 267 8.73 -4.26 -6.26
CA LEU A 267 8.18 -5.53 -5.77
C LEU A 267 9.20 -6.68 -5.80
N PRO A 268 10.10 -6.83 -6.79
CA PRO A 268 11.22 -7.77 -6.69
C PRO A 268 12.08 -7.63 -5.43
N PHE A 269 12.28 -6.41 -4.92
CA PHE A 269 12.97 -6.20 -3.65
C PHE A 269 12.13 -6.68 -2.46
N ALA A 270 10.83 -6.39 -2.45
CA ALA A 270 9.90 -6.92 -1.44
C ALA A 270 9.88 -8.47 -1.44
N MET A 271 9.83 -9.09 -2.62
CA MET A 271 9.94 -10.56 -2.78
C MET A 271 11.27 -11.08 -2.24
N THR A 272 12.38 -10.36 -2.46
CA THR A 272 13.69 -10.77 -1.92
C THR A 272 13.65 -10.87 -0.41
N ILE A 273 13.14 -9.84 0.28
CA ILE A 273 13.03 -9.87 1.74
C ILE A 273 12.05 -10.96 2.19
N ALA A 274 10.93 -11.13 1.50
CA ALA A 274 9.95 -12.17 1.82
C ALA A 274 10.55 -13.58 1.72
N CYS A 275 11.38 -13.85 0.72
CA CYS A 275 12.07 -15.14 0.58
C CYS A 275 13.15 -15.35 1.65
N PHE A 276 14.04 -14.36 1.84
CA PHE A 276 15.26 -14.56 2.65
C PHE A 276 15.08 -14.23 4.13
N ALA A 277 14.05 -13.44 4.50
CA ALA A 277 13.82 -13.04 5.88
C ALA A 277 12.46 -13.52 6.45
N MET A 278 11.48 -13.87 5.60
CA MET A 278 10.13 -14.22 6.06
C MET A 278 9.75 -15.68 5.73
N GLY A 279 10.65 -16.44 5.08
CA GLY A 279 10.49 -17.87 4.82
C GLY A 279 9.45 -18.23 3.75
N LEU A 280 9.14 -17.33 2.82
CA LEU A 280 8.36 -17.68 1.63
C LEU A 280 9.23 -18.34 0.56
N SER A 281 8.67 -19.27 -0.21
CA SER A 281 9.33 -19.74 -1.45
C SER A 281 9.24 -18.64 -2.52
N LEU A 282 10.03 -18.78 -3.58
CA LEU A 282 10.03 -17.84 -4.69
C LEU A 282 8.66 -17.81 -5.39
N GLU A 283 8.02 -18.95 -5.54
CA GLU A 283 6.70 -19.11 -6.15
C GLU A 283 5.61 -18.50 -5.27
N GLU A 284 5.69 -18.69 -3.94
CA GLU A 284 4.79 -18.04 -3.00
C GLU A 284 4.94 -16.51 -3.02
N ALA A 285 6.18 -16.00 -3.05
CA ALA A 285 6.44 -14.57 -3.14
C ALA A 285 5.95 -13.97 -4.46
N LEU A 286 6.10 -14.70 -5.58
CA LEU A 286 5.56 -14.30 -6.88
C LEU A 286 4.02 -14.27 -6.85
N THR A 287 3.38 -15.33 -6.33
CA THR A 287 1.92 -15.38 -6.19
C THR A 287 1.42 -14.25 -5.29
N ALA A 288 2.15 -13.93 -4.23
CA ALA A 288 1.83 -12.84 -3.31
C ALA A 288 1.93 -11.45 -3.98
N ALA A 289 2.84 -11.26 -4.94
CA ALA A 289 3.01 -10.00 -5.67
C ALA A 289 2.19 -9.93 -6.98
N THR A 290 1.36 -10.92 -7.26
CA THR A 290 0.54 -11.01 -8.47
C THR A 290 -0.91 -11.37 -8.13
N LEU A 291 -1.26 -12.65 -8.08
CA LEU A 291 -2.64 -13.12 -7.91
C LEU A 291 -3.24 -12.73 -6.56
N ASN A 292 -2.50 -12.96 -5.46
CA ASN A 292 -3.03 -12.62 -4.13
C ASN A 292 -3.10 -11.10 -3.91
N ALA A 293 -2.18 -10.33 -4.48
CA ALA A 293 -2.26 -8.87 -4.48
C ALA A 293 -3.48 -8.39 -5.28
N ALA A 294 -3.74 -8.98 -6.46
CA ALA A 294 -4.96 -8.70 -7.22
C ALA A 294 -6.22 -9.09 -6.44
N TYR A 295 -6.20 -10.23 -5.74
CA TYR A 295 -7.30 -10.65 -4.86
C TYR A 295 -7.57 -9.63 -3.75
N SER A 296 -6.54 -9.12 -3.08
CA SER A 296 -6.69 -8.10 -2.02
C SER A 296 -7.32 -6.80 -2.53
N LEU A 297 -7.20 -6.54 -3.83
CA LEU A 297 -7.81 -5.38 -4.52
C LEU A 297 -9.16 -5.70 -5.19
N GLY A 298 -9.62 -6.96 -5.15
CA GLY A 298 -10.84 -7.40 -5.84
C GLY A 298 -10.72 -7.45 -7.36
N LEU A 299 -9.50 -7.61 -7.89
CA LEU A 299 -9.18 -7.62 -9.32
C LEU A 299 -8.69 -8.99 -9.83
N ASP A 300 -8.73 -10.02 -9.01
CA ASP A 300 -8.24 -11.37 -9.32
C ASP A 300 -8.99 -12.07 -10.48
N ALA A 301 -10.22 -11.67 -10.74
CA ALA A 301 -10.96 -12.10 -11.93
C ALA A 301 -10.42 -11.51 -13.25
N GLU A 302 -9.72 -10.36 -13.18
CA GLU A 302 -9.25 -9.63 -14.37
C GLU A 302 -7.73 -9.64 -14.53
N ARG A 303 -6.97 -9.78 -13.43
CA ARG A 303 -5.50 -9.56 -13.37
C ARG A 303 -4.82 -10.56 -12.44
N GLY A 304 -3.50 -10.50 -12.37
CA GLY A 304 -2.68 -11.25 -11.41
C GLY A 304 -2.31 -12.67 -11.85
N SER A 305 -2.83 -13.16 -12.98
CA SER A 305 -2.44 -14.45 -13.57
C SER A 305 -2.50 -14.40 -15.10
N LEU A 306 -1.81 -15.34 -15.75
CA LEU A 306 -1.81 -15.50 -17.20
C LEU A 306 -2.89 -16.51 -17.61
N GLU A 307 -4.11 -16.06 -17.76
CA GLU A 307 -5.27 -16.87 -18.11
C GLU A 307 -6.06 -16.23 -19.26
N ALA A 308 -6.66 -17.05 -20.10
CA ALA A 308 -7.53 -16.57 -21.16
C ALA A 308 -8.73 -15.80 -20.55
N GLY A 309 -9.00 -14.62 -21.11
CA GLY A 309 -10.06 -13.72 -20.63
C GLY A 309 -9.61 -12.65 -19.65
N LYS A 310 -8.41 -12.77 -19.05
CA LYS A 310 -7.82 -11.70 -18.23
C LYS A 310 -7.07 -10.66 -19.07
N ARG A 311 -6.77 -9.53 -18.47
CA ARG A 311 -5.98 -8.46 -19.08
C ARG A 311 -4.56 -8.94 -19.39
N ALA A 312 -4.04 -8.57 -20.54
CA ALA A 312 -2.71 -8.92 -20.99
C ALA A 312 -1.65 -8.00 -20.32
N ASP A 313 -1.52 -8.12 -19.01
CA ASP A 313 -0.50 -7.45 -18.18
C ASP A 313 0.63 -8.46 -17.93
N LEU A 314 1.80 -8.24 -18.53
CA LEU A 314 2.90 -9.21 -18.57
C LEU A 314 4.22 -8.55 -18.16
N VAL A 315 5.06 -9.32 -17.48
CA VAL A 315 6.48 -9.01 -17.26
C VAL A 315 7.33 -10.07 -17.93
N ILE A 316 8.28 -9.64 -18.76
CA ILE A 316 9.25 -10.53 -19.40
C ILE A 316 10.61 -10.27 -18.76
N LEU A 317 11.23 -11.34 -18.26
CA LEU A 317 12.55 -11.25 -17.63
C LEU A 317 13.68 -11.26 -18.67
N ARG A 318 14.81 -10.64 -18.33
CA ARG A 318 16.05 -10.66 -19.13
C ARG A 318 16.64 -12.06 -19.27
N SER A 319 16.32 -12.95 -18.36
CA SER A 319 16.89 -14.31 -18.30
C SER A 319 15.80 -15.39 -18.36
N ALA A 320 16.24 -16.64 -18.49
CA ALA A 320 15.39 -17.82 -18.42
C ALA A 320 15.23 -18.36 -16.97
N ARG A 321 15.69 -17.61 -15.97
CA ARG A 321 15.72 -18.06 -14.57
C ARG A 321 14.81 -17.18 -13.72
N LEU A 322 13.80 -17.76 -13.10
CA LEU A 322 12.91 -17.07 -12.16
C LEU A 322 13.68 -16.50 -10.95
N LEU A 323 14.73 -17.19 -10.50
CA LEU A 323 15.58 -16.77 -9.38
C LEU A 323 16.19 -15.37 -9.59
N ASP A 324 16.34 -14.90 -10.82
CA ASP A 324 16.90 -13.57 -11.09
C ASP A 324 15.99 -12.42 -10.63
N LEU A 325 14.70 -12.67 -10.35
CA LEU A 325 13.81 -11.70 -9.70
C LEU A 325 14.31 -11.26 -8.32
N VAL A 326 14.91 -12.17 -7.56
CA VAL A 326 15.37 -11.90 -6.18
C VAL A 326 16.87 -11.58 -6.10
N ARG A 327 17.50 -11.29 -7.23
CA ARG A 327 18.90 -10.82 -7.31
C ARG A 327 18.96 -9.31 -7.27
N VAL A 328 19.13 -8.75 -6.09
CA VAL A 328 19.23 -7.31 -5.88
C VAL A 328 20.42 -6.71 -6.65
N GLY A 329 20.22 -5.54 -7.23
CA GLY A 329 21.26 -4.78 -7.95
C GLY A 329 21.37 -5.08 -9.44
N ILE A 330 20.68 -6.10 -9.95
CA ILE A 330 20.59 -6.41 -11.38
C ILE A 330 19.12 -6.31 -11.81
N PRO A 331 18.74 -5.38 -12.71
CA PRO A 331 17.37 -5.29 -13.18
C PRO A 331 16.93 -6.59 -13.87
N ALA A 332 16.00 -7.31 -13.26
CA ALA A 332 15.48 -8.57 -13.82
C ALA A 332 14.47 -8.33 -14.95
N VAL A 333 13.69 -7.25 -14.87
CA VAL A 333 12.64 -6.90 -15.83
C VAL A 333 13.26 -6.37 -17.13
N GLN A 334 12.91 -6.97 -18.26
CA GLN A 334 13.29 -6.53 -19.59
C GLN A 334 12.17 -5.77 -20.27
N THR A 335 10.96 -6.35 -20.26
CA THR A 335 9.81 -5.79 -20.96
C THR A 335 8.60 -5.83 -20.04
N VAL A 336 7.81 -4.78 -20.06
CA VAL A 336 6.48 -4.74 -19.44
C VAL A 336 5.44 -4.51 -20.53
N VAL A 337 4.44 -5.37 -20.53
CA VAL A 337 3.24 -5.26 -21.38
C VAL A 337 2.07 -4.89 -20.48
N LYS A 338 1.32 -3.88 -20.87
CA LYS A 338 0.15 -3.39 -20.18
C LYS A 338 -1.05 -3.39 -21.12
N ASP A 339 -2.11 -4.12 -20.78
CA ASP A 339 -3.30 -4.27 -21.63
C ASP A 339 -2.96 -4.64 -23.10
N GLY A 340 -1.93 -5.48 -23.28
CA GLY A 340 -1.45 -5.94 -24.59
C GLY A 340 -0.48 -5.00 -25.29
N GLN A 341 -0.17 -3.83 -24.74
CA GLN A 341 0.76 -2.87 -25.30
C GLN A 341 2.10 -2.90 -24.57
N VAL A 342 3.22 -2.88 -25.30
CA VAL A 342 4.55 -2.79 -24.70
C VAL A 342 4.76 -1.36 -24.18
N VAL A 343 4.89 -1.22 -22.86
CA VAL A 343 5.05 0.07 -22.17
C VAL A 343 6.46 0.26 -21.60
N VAL A 344 7.22 -0.83 -21.41
CA VAL A 344 8.64 -0.80 -21.07
C VAL A 344 9.40 -1.78 -21.93
N ARG A 345 10.58 -1.34 -22.43
CA ARG A 345 11.52 -2.19 -23.15
C ARG A 345 12.94 -1.86 -22.75
N ASP A 346 13.72 -2.88 -22.38
CA ASP A 346 15.13 -2.78 -21.98
C ASP A 346 15.43 -1.75 -20.88
N GLY A 347 14.50 -1.60 -19.92
CA GLY A 347 14.65 -0.69 -18.80
C GLY A 347 14.29 0.76 -19.09
N ALA A 348 13.62 1.03 -20.22
CA ALA A 348 13.13 2.36 -20.59
C ALA A 348 11.64 2.33 -20.94
N ARG A 349 10.92 3.41 -20.60
CA ARG A 349 9.54 3.58 -21.05
C ARG A 349 9.48 3.67 -22.58
N VAL A 350 8.49 2.99 -23.17
CA VAL A 350 8.12 3.16 -24.57
C VAL A 350 7.05 4.24 -24.62
N PRO A 351 7.24 5.31 -25.41
CA PRO A 351 6.19 6.31 -25.63
C PRO A 351 4.92 5.66 -26.19
N GLY A 352 3.78 6.03 -25.64
CA GLY A 352 2.46 5.58 -26.13
C GLY A 352 2.02 6.33 -27.37
#